data_1907060740bf5202bce5ddca3d09be14
#
_entry.id   1907060740bf5202bce5ddca3d09be14
#
_cell.length_a   1.000
_cell.length_b   1.000
_cell.length_c   1.000
_cell.angle_alpha   90.00
_cell.angle_beta   90.00
_cell.angle_gamma   90.00
#
_symmetry.space_group_name_H-M   'P 1'
#
loop_
_entity.id
_entity.type
_entity.pdbx_description
1 polymer ?
#
loop_
_entity_poly.entity_id
_entity_poly.type
_entity_poly.pdbx_seq_one_letter_code
_entity_poly.pdbx_strand_id
1 'polypeptide(L)'
;MADTQQNTEPKKPKKPKVAKDSDAPKVKKPRERSDYVARLKTHFEQVIRAELSKQFGYTNRLQVPVITKVVLNMGIGEGVADRKKVDNACADLTLIAGQKAVITMSRKSIATYKLRDGQAIGCKVTLRKTRMYDFIDRLVNIALPRIRDFRGLNPKSFDGRGNYSLGIKEHIVFPEIDFDKVTDSWGMDITVCTSARNDEEARALLAAFNFPFRQ
;
A
#
# COMPACT_ATOMS: atom_id res chain seq x y z
N MET A 1 48.89 68.81 -0.86
CA MET A 1 47.90 68.95 -1.89
C MET A 1 47.86 67.66 -2.62
N ALA A 2 46.88 66.83 -2.30
CA ALA A 2 46.61 65.61 -3.04
C ALA A 2 45.13 65.32 -2.87
N ASP A 3 44.36 65.53 -3.96
CA ASP A 3 42.92 65.31 -4.04
C ASP A 3 42.58 63.84 -4.08
N THR A 4 41.79 63.40 -3.15
CA THR A 4 41.20 62.05 -3.13
C THR A 4 39.87 62.06 -3.89
N GLN A 5 39.85 61.60 -5.14
CA GLN A 5 38.65 61.44 -5.89
C GLN A 5 37.93 60.15 -5.42
N GLN A 6 36.77 60.31 -4.80
CA GLN A 6 35.82 59.24 -4.48
C GLN A 6 35.04 58.85 -5.72
N ASN A 7 35.26 57.63 -6.18
CA ASN A 7 34.53 57.01 -7.28
C ASN A 7 33.21 56.41 -6.74
N THR A 8 32.09 57.06 -6.99
CA THR A 8 30.74 56.57 -6.63
C THR A 8 30.13 55.87 -7.82
N GLU A 9 30.15 54.54 -7.80
CA GLU A 9 29.35 53.74 -8.77
C GLU A 9 27.84 53.89 -8.54
N PRO A 10 27.00 54.00 -9.62
CA PRO A 10 25.56 54.13 -9.47
C PRO A 10 24.91 52.76 -9.14
N LYS A 11 24.18 52.70 -8.03
CA LYS A 11 23.38 51.56 -7.60
C LYS A 11 22.27 51.27 -8.62
N LYS A 12 22.28 50.06 -9.21
CA LYS A 12 21.19 49.54 -10.08
C LYS A 12 19.86 49.49 -9.32
N PRO A 13 18.73 49.85 -9.96
CA PRO A 13 17.41 49.84 -9.31
C PRO A 13 16.98 48.39 -9.00
N LYS A 14 16.54 48.17 -7.75
CA LYS A 14 15.96 46.89 -7.31
C LYS A 14 14.61 46.69 -8.02
N LYS A 15 14.45 45.58 -8.75
CA LYS A 15 13.17 45.12 -9.31
C LYS A 15 12.14 44.95 -8.20
N PRO A 16 10.88 45.35 -8.41
CA PRO A 16 9.84 45.15 -7.40
C PRO A 16 9.59 43.68 -7.18
N LYS A 17 9.54 43.26 -5.90
CA LYS A 17 9.11 41.90 -5.51
C LYS A 17 7.63 41.78 -5.86
N VAL A 18 7.31 40.93 -6.83
CA VAL A 18 5.94 40.50 -7.08
C VAL A 18 5.45 39.79 -5.82
N ALA A 19 4.42 40.34 -5.18
CA ALA A 19 3.74 39.71 -4.06
C ALA A 19 3.15 38.38 -4.55
N LYS A 20 3.55 37.28 -3.91
CA LYS A 20 2.92 35.97 -4.11
C LYS A 20 1.51 36.07 -3.54
N ASP A 21 0.53 35.94 -4.40
CA ASP A 21 -0.86 35.83 -4.02
C ASP A 21 -1.04 34.79 -2.92
N SER A 22 -1.69 35.24 -1.87
CA SER A 22 -2.07 34.45 -0.71
C SER A 22 -2.89 33.23 -1.15
N ASP A 23 -2.35 32.05 -0.90
CA ASP A 23 -3.03 30.77 -1.05
C ASP A 23 -4.26 30.76 -0.14
N ALA A 24 -5.42 31.08 -0.70
CA ALA A 24 -6.67 30.92 0.00
C ALA A 24 -6.86 29.42 0.35
N PRO A 25 -7.27 29.07 1.58
CA PRO A 25 -7.43 27.67 1.96
C PRO A 25 -8.47 27.03 1.05
N LYS A 26 -8.03 26.09 0.21
CA LYS A 26 -8.91 25.27 -0.63
C LYS A 26 -9.86 24.51 0.29
N VAL A 27 -11.08 24.99 0.39
CA VAL A 27 -12.18 24.31 1.09
C VAL A 27 -12.31 22.93 0.46
N LYS A 28 -11.89 21.90 1.22
CA LYS A 28 -12.04 20.49 0.81
C LYS A 28 -13.54 20.24 0.70
N LYS A 29 -14.06 20.05 -0.52
CA LYS A 29 -15.45 19.59 -0.72
C LYS A 29 -15.70 18.38 0.19
N PRO A 30 -16.82 18.33 0.95
CA PRO A 30 -17.15 17.16 1.74
C PRO A 30 -17.20 15.96 0.81
N ARG A 31 -16.45 14.92 1.14
CA ARG A 31 -16.50 13.66 0.39
C ARG A 31 -17.90 13.10 0.58
N GLU A 32 -18.66 13.00 -0.48
CA GLU A 32 -19.93 12.29 -0.49
C GLU A 32 -19.64 10.88 0.08
N ARG A 33 -20.35 10.52 1.13
CA ARG A 33 -20.29 9.17 1.70
C ARG A 33 -21.02 8.31 0.69
N SER A 34 -20.29 7.54 -0.10
CA SER A 34 -20.91 6.50 -0.91
C SER A 34 -21.55 5.49 0.04
N ASP A 35 -22.83 5.21 -0.12
CA ASP A 35 -23.56 4.17 0.64
C ASP A 35 -23.11 2.75 0.25
N TYR A 36 -22.04 2.66 -0.54
CA TYR A 36 -21.45 1.40 -0.97
C TYR A 36 -20.87 0.62 0.21
N VAL A 37 -21.37 -0.59 0.38
CA VAL A 37 -20.87 -1.57 1.35
C VAL A 37 -20.24 -2.73 0.59
N ALA A 38 -18.98 -3.04 0.89
CA ALA A 38 -18.27 -4.15 0.26
C ALA A 38 -18.98 -5.49 0.54
N ARG A 39 -19.10 -6.33 -0.47
CA ARG A 39 -19.73 -7.66 -0.40
C ARG A 39 -19.16 -8.51 0.73
N LEU A 40 -17.84 -8.59 0.82
CA LEU A 40 -17.16 -9.36 1.86
C LEU A 40 -17.38 -8.80 3.28
N LYS A 41 -17.60 -7.50 3.43
CA LYS A 41 -17.94 -6.93 4.73
C LYS A 41 -19.31 -7.40 5.19
N THR A 42 -20.31 -7.40 4.30
CA THR A 42 -21.65 -7.91 4.59
C THR A 42 -21.59 -9.40 4.93
N HIS A 43 -20.87 -10.20 4.15
CA HIS A 43 -20.67 -11.62 4.40
C HIS A 43 -20.00 -11.89 5.76
N PHE A 44 -18.99 -11.09 6.11
CA PHE A 44 -18.34 -11.18 7.42
C PHE A 44 -19.32 -10.92 8.57
N GLU A 45 -20.16 -9.89 8.47
CA GLU A 45 -21.10 -9.51 9.55
C GLU A 45 -22.24 -10.51 9.72
N GLN A 46 -22.72 -11.11 8.63
CA GLN A 46 -23.88 -12.00 8.61
C GLN A 46 -23.53 -13.47 8.90
N VAL A 47 -22.40 -13.96 8.35
CA VAL A 47 -22.05 -15.39 8.36
C VAL A 47 -20.81 -15.65 9.19
N ILE A 48 -19.67 -15.12 8.76
CA ILE A 48 -18.34 -15.48 9.30
C ILE A 48 -18.25 -15.20 10.81
N ARG A 49 -18.80 -14.07 11.25
CA ARG A 49 -18.76 -13.72 12.68
C ARG A 49 -19.51 -14.71 13.55
N ALA A 50 -20.64 -15.20 13.09
CA ALA A 50 -21.44 -16.20 13.83
C ALA A 50 -20.73 -17.56 13.88
N GLU A 51 -20.12 -17.97 12.77
CA GLU A 51 -19.35 -19.22 12.69
C GLU A 51 -18.15 -19.22 13.61
N LEU A 52 -17.32 -18.14 13.57
CA LEU A 52 -16.15 -18.01 14.44
C LEU A 52 -16.54 -17.94 15.92
N SER A 53 -17.66 -17.28 16.27
CA SER A 53 -18.15 -17.25 17.65
C SER A 53 -18.52 -18.64 18.16
N LYS A 54 -19.12 -19.49 17.31
CA LYS A 54 -19.44 -20.88 17.66
C LYS A 54 -18.19 -21.74 17.76
N GLN A 55 -17.24 -21.57 16.82
CA GLN A 55 -16.02 -22.39 16.76
C GLN A 55 -15.09 -22.15 17.97
N PHE A 56 -14.91 -20.88 18.37
CA PHE A 56 -13.99 -20.50 19.45
C PHE A 56 -14.69 -20.17 20.78
N GLY A 57 -16.01 -20.25 20.85
CA GLY A 57 -16.77 -20.03 22.09
C GLY A 57 -16.73 -18.58 22.61
N TYR A 58 -16.64 -17.60 21.72
CA TYR A 58 -16.63 -16.19 22.14
C TYR A 58 -17.98 -15.76 22.72
N THR A 59 -17.95 -15.23 23.95
CA THR A 59 -19.13 -14.65 24.60
C THR A 59 -19.42 -13.23 24.15
N ASN A 60 -18.39 -12.47 23.79
CA ASN A 60 -18.52 -11.09 23.34
C ASN A 60 -18.29 -10.97 21.83
N ARG A 61 -19.23 -10.34 21.14
CA ARG A 61 -19.16 -10.06 19.70
C ARG A 61 -17.89 -9.30 19.29
N LEU A 62 -17.33 -8.49 20.16
CA LEU A 62 -16.11 -7.70 19.88
C LEU A 62 -14.81 -8.50 20.03
N GLN A 63 -14.86 -9.70 20.63
CA GLN A 63 -13.69 -10.59 20.73
C GLN A 63 -13.41 -11.31 19.42
N VAL A 64 -14.42 -11.44 18.54
CA VAL A 64 -14.27 -12.11 17.25
C VAL A 64 -13.19 -11.40 16.42
N PRO A 65 -12.18 -12.13 15.92
CA PRO A 65 -11.12 -11.54 15.12
C PRO A 65 -11.66 -10.90 13.85
N VAL A 66 -11.09 -9.74 13.48
CA VAL A 66 -11.45 -8.98 12.28
C VAL A 66 -10.19 -8.61 11.51
N ILE A 67 -10.31 -8.42 10.19
CA ILE A 67 -9.23 -7.86 9.39
C ILE A 67 -9.18 -6.36 9.65
N THR A 68 -8.03 -5.87 10.11
CA THR A 68 -7.83 -4.46 10.49
C THR A 68 -7.31 -3.60 9.35
N LYS A 69 -6.35 -4.12 8.60
CA LYS A 69 -5.72 -3.47 7.44
C LYS A 69 -5.06 -4.49 6.52
N VAL A 70 -4.89 -4.11 5.26
CA VAL A 70 -3.99 -4.78 4.32
C VAL A 70 -2.90 -3.80 3.91
N VAL A 71 -1.66 -4.24 3.97
CA VAL A 71 -0.49 -3.46 3.56
C VAL A 71 0.06 -4.10 2.29
N LEU A 72 0.18 -3.29 1.25
CA LEU A 72 0.83 -3.66 0.00
C LEU A 72 2.19 -2.97 -0.05
N ASN A 73 3.23 -3.70 -0.41
CA ASN A 73 4.58 -3.19 -0.55
C ASN A 73 5.22 -3.72 -1.83
N MET A 74 5.88 -2.84 -2.57
CA MET A 74 6.71 -3.21 -3.73
C MET A 74 8.11 -2.66 -3.51
N GLY A 75 9.09 -3.56 -3.43
CA GLY A 75 10.50 -3.22 -3.32
C GLY A 75 11.14 -3.19 -4.70
N ILE A 76 11.74 -2.07 -5.07
CA ILE A 76 12.34 -1.85 -6.40
C ILE A 76 13.82 -1.55 -6.21
N GLY A 77 14.65 -2.58 -6.17
CA GLY A 77 16.10 -2.44 -6.01
C GLY A 77 16.76 -1.67 -7.15
N GLU A 78 16.25 -1.80 -8.37
CA GLU A 78 16.72 -1.08 -9.55
C GLU A 78 16.41 0.43 -9.51
N GLY A 79 15.52 0.87 -8.62
CA GLY A 79 15.20 2.29 -8.39
C GLY A 79 16.40 3.13 -7.95
N VAL A 80 17.48 2.48 -7.48
CA VAL A 80 18.75 3.14 -7.18
C VAL A 80 19.39 3.70 -8.45
N ALA A 81 19.31 2.98 -9.56
CA ALA A 81 19.86 3.39 -10.86
C ALA A 81 18.88 4.26 -11.65
N ASP A 82 17.59 3.90 -11.65
CA ASP A 82 16.55 4.61 -12.39
C ASP A 82 15.30 4.88 -11.53
N ARG A 83 15.13 6.15 -11.17
CA ARG A 83 13.97 6.61 -10.40
C ARG A 83 12.63 6.42 -11.12
N LYS A 84 12.63 6.49 -12.48
CA LYS A 84 11.39 6.32 -13.26
C LYS A 84 10.75 4.96 -13.02
N LYS A 85 11.55 3.91 -12.78
CA LYS A 85 11.03 2.58 -12.44
C LYS A 85 10.22 2.59 -11.15
N VAL A 86 10.64 3.34 -10.14
CA VAL A 86 9.89 3.50 -8.89
C VAL A 86 8.59 4.29 -9.11
N ASP A 87 8.65 5.34 -9.92
CA ASP A 87 7.46 6.15 -10.24
C ASP A 87 6.43 5.32 -11.02
N ASN A 88 6.86 4.50 -11.99
CA ASN A 88 5.99 3.57 -12.73
C ASN A 88 5.35 2.54 -11.81
N ALA A 89 6.13 1.84 -10.99
CA ALA A 89 5.59 0.87 -10.04
C ALA A 89 4.66 1.52 -8.98
N CYS A 90 4.90 2.78 -8.61
CA CYS A 90 4.00 3.53 -7.75
C CYS A 90 2.66 3.83 -8.46
N ALA A 91 2.68 4.09 -9.77
CA ALA A 91 1.46 4.26 -10.58
C ALA A 91 0.68 2.94 -10.65
N ASP A 92 1.35 1.82 -10.94
CA ASP A 92 0.74 0.49 -11.01
C ASP A 92 0.13 0.07 -9.68
N LEU A 93 0.88 0.26 -8.57
CA LEU A 93 0.34 -0.01 -7.23
C LEU A 93 -0.85 0.88 -6.88
N THR A 94 -0.88 2.11 -7.39
CA THR A 94 -2.03 3.02 -7.23
C THR A 94 -3.26 2.50 -7.96
N LEU A 95 -3.11 1.93 -9.16
CA LEU A 95 -4.21 1.32 -9.92
C LEU A 95 -4.75 0.09 -9.18
N ILE A 96 -3.89 -0.84 -8.77
CA ILE A 96 -4.27 -2.05 -8.01
C ILE A 96 -5.00 -1.69 -6.71
N ALA A 97 -4.47 -0.75 -5.95
CA ALA A 97 -5.00 -0.39 -4.64
C ALA A 97 -6.26 0.51 -4.71
N GLY A 98 -6.51 1.20 -5.82
CA GLY A 98 -7.51 2.26 -5.91
C GLY A 98 -7.26 3.44 -4.95
N GLN A 99 -6.02 3.54 -4.44
CA GLN A 99 -5.58 4.57 -3.51
C GLN A 99 -4.14 4.96 -3.86
N LYS A 100 -3.84 6.27 -3.87
CA LYS A 100 -2.49 6.77 -4.16
C LYS A 100 -1.43 6.10 -3.28
N ALA A 101 -0.46 5.47 -3.92
CA ALA A 101 0.69 4.86 -3.26
C ALA A 101 1.66 5.93 -2.73
N VAL A 102 2.42 5.56 -1.71
CA VAL A 102 3.46 6.39 -1.10
C VAL A 102 4.81 5.81 -1.44
N ILE A 103 5.69 6.61 -2.03
CA ILE A 103 7.08 6.22 -2.31
C ILE A 103 7.81 6.09 -0.99
N THR A 104 8.57 5.00 -0.83
CA THR A 104 9.41 4.75 0.34
C THR A 104 10.85 5.12 0.04
N MET A 105 11.42 5.93 0.95
CA MET A 105 12.79 6.40 0.87
C MET A 105 13.72 5.55 1.74
N SER A 106 14.97 5.43 1.32
CA SER A 106 16.04 4.84 2.12
C SER A 106 16.29 5.67 3.38
N ARG A 107 16.50 5.01 4.52
CA ARG A 107 16.78 5.64 5.81
C ARG A 107 18.25 5.74 6.13
N LYS A 108 19.08 4.91 5.50
CA LYS A 108 20.52 4.81 5.75
C LYS A 108 21.27 4.59 4.46
N SER A 109 22.46 5.14 4.36
CA SER A 109 23.38 4.85 3.26
C SER A 109 24.06 3.51 3.50
N ILE A 110 24.00 2.60 2.51
CA ILE A 110 24.60 1.26 2.56
C ILE A 110 25.43 1.07 1.30
N ALA A 111 26.76 1.00 1.45
CA ALA A 111 27.70 0.92 0.34
C ALA A 111 27.53 -0.36 -0.51
N THR A 112 27.27 -1.51 0.13
CA THR A 112 27.07 -2.80 -0.51
C THR A 112 25.95 -2.78 -1.55
N TYR A 113 24.86 -2.06 -1.26
CA TYR A 113 23.71 -1.91 -2.17
C TYR A 113 23.79 -0.63 -3.03
N LYS A 114 24.90 0.10 -2.99
CA LYS A 114 25.07 1.40 -3.68
C LYS A 114 23.97 2.41 -3.33
N LEU A 115 23.44 2.32 -2.10
CA LEU A 115 22.30 3.07 -1.62
C LEU A 115 22.75 4.28 -0.81
N ARG A 116 22.15 5.44 -1.09
CA ARG A 116 22.32 6.66 -0.30
C ARG A 116 21.03 7.01 0.44
N ASP A 117 21.17 7.76 1.52
CA ASP A 117 20.01 8.26 2.27
C ASP A 117 19.11 9.14 1.39
N GLY A 118 17.79 9.01 1.59
CA GLY A 118 16.80 9.77 0.82
C GLY A 118 16.55 9.29 -0.61
N GLN A 119 17.12 8.16 -1.06
CA GLN A 119 16.80 7.57 -2.37
C GLN A 119 15.47 6.82 -2.33
N ALA A 120 14.68 6.97 -3.40
CA ALA A 120 13.44 6.22 -3.61
C ALA A 120 13.77 4.75 -3.97
N ILE A 121 13.28 3.79 -3.19
CA ILE A 121 13.59 2.36 -3.33
C ILE A 121 12.36 1.46 -3.39
N GLY A 122 11.17 2.01 -3.30
CA GLY A 122 9.94 1.24 -3.37
C GLY A 122 8.71 2.07 -3.15
N CYS A 123 7.58 1.42 -3.08
CA CYS A 123 6.30 2.04 -2.80
C CYS A 123 5.42 1.15 -1.91
N LYS A 124 4.54 1.79 -1.14
CA LYS A 124 3.61 1.09 -0.25
C LYS A 124 2.24 1.74 -0.22
N VAL A 125 1.23 0.93 0.09
CA VAL A 125 -0.14 1.38 0.36
C VAL A 125 -0.68 0.63 1.57
N THR A 126 -1.49 1.31 2.38
CA THR A 126 -2.25 0.68 3.47
C THR A 126 -3.73 0.85 3.19
N LEU A 127 -4.42 -0.26 3.00
CA LEU A 127 -5.86 -0.32 2.76
C LEU A 127 -6.61 -0.62 4.06
N ARG A 128 -7.76 0.06 4.24
CA ARG A 128 -8.63 -0.11 5.42
C ARG A 128 -10.10 -0.04 4.99
N LYS A 129 -10.99 -0.53 5.86
CA LYS A 129 -12.46 -0.46 5.67
C LYS A 129 -12.90 -1.08 4.33
N THR A 130 -13.76 -0.39 3.58
CA THR A 130 -14.35 -0.88 2.33
C THR A 130 -13.29 -1.27 1.30
N ARG A 131 -12.31 -0.41 1.02
CA ARG A 131 -11.24 -0.69 0.05
C ARG A 131 -10.42 -1.93 0.38
N MET A 132 -10.24 -2.23 1.65
CA MET A 132 -9.54 -3.43 2.12
C MET A 132 -10.34 -4.69 1.73
N TYR A 133 -11.66 -4.71 1.98
CA TYR A 133 -12.50 -5.85 1.61
C TYR A 133 -12.60 -6.04 0.10
N ASP A 134 -12.73 -4.94 -0.66
CA ASP A 134 -12.74 -4.99 -2.12
C ASP A 134 -11.43 -5.53 -2.69
N PHE A 135 -10.30 -5.14 -2.11
CA PHE A 135 -9.00 -5.67 -2.49
C PHE A 135 -8.88 -7.18 -2.18
N ILE A 136 -9.31 -7.62 -0.99
CA ILE A 136 -9.29 -9.04 -0.63
C ILE A 136 -10.17 -9.86 -1.57
N ASP A 137 -11.35 -9.36 -1.93
CA ASP A 137 -12.26 -10.03 -2.87
C ASP A 137 -11.59 -10.25 -4.24
N ARG A 138 -10.96 -9.22 -4.78
CA ARG A 138 -10.20 -9.33 -6.05
C ARG A 138 -8.98 -10.23 -5.91
N LEU A 139 -8.25 -10.13 -4.81
CA LEU A 139 -7.09 -10.97 -4.55
C LEU A 139 -7.46 -12.46 -4.58
N VAL A 140 -8.48 -12.86 -3.79
CA VAL A 140 -8.85 -14.28 -3.62
C VAL A 140 -9.52 -14.85 -4.87
N ASN A 141 -10.46 -14.11 -5.46
CA ASN A 141 -11.28 -14.65 -6.54
C ASN A 141 -10.69 -14.45 -7.94
N ILE A 142 -9.83 -13.44 -8.13
CA ILE A 142 -9.29 -13.10 -9.46
C ILE A 142 -7.77 -13.27 -9.51
N ALA A 143 -7.03 -12.65 -8.60
CA ALA A 143 -5.58 -12.59 -8.71
C ALA A 143 -4.91 -13.92 -8.38
N LEU A 144 -5.24 -14.56 -7.26
CA LEU A 144 -4.61 -15.84 -6.87
C LEU A 144 -4.80 -16.96 -7.91
N PRO A 145 -6.00 -17.18 -8.52
CA PRO A 145 -6.15 -18.19 -9.56
C PRO A 145 -5.38 -17.91 -10.85
N ARG A 146 -5.01 -16.65 -11.10
CA ARG A 146 -4.23 -16.24 -12.29
C ARG A 146 -2.72 -16.37 -12.09
N ILE A 147 -2.26 -16.64 -10.87
CA ILE A 147 -0.83 -16.87 -10.61
C ILE A 147 -0.40 -18.16 -11.30
N ARG A 148 0.69 -18.06 -12.06
CA ARG A 148 1.29 -19.23 -12.71
C ARG A 148 1.74 -20.25 -11.67
N ASP A 149 1.43 -21.54 -11.89
CA ASP A 149 1.78 -22.66 -10.99
C ASP A 149 1.31 -22.49 -9.54
N PHE A 150 0.15 -21.85 -9.34
CA PHE A 150 -0.41 -21.65 -8.00
C PHE A 150 -0.83 -23.00 -7.38
N ARG A 151 -0.24 -23.33 -6.23
CA ARG A 151 -0.50 -24.56 -5.47
C ARG A 151 -1.15 -24.31 -4.10
N GLY A 152 -1.67 -23.11 -3.89
CA GLY A 152 -2.21 -22.69 -2.61
C GLY A 152 -1.23 -21.87 -1.76
N LEU A 153 -1.78 -21.18 -0.80
CA LEU A 153 -1.05 -20.31 0.12
C LEU A 153 -0.37 -21.10 1.22
N ASN A 154 0.82 -20.69 1.64
CA ASN A 154 1.57 -21.36 2.70
C ASN A 154 0.88 -21.15 4.07
N PRO A 155 0.47 -22.21 4.77
CA PRO A 155 -0.18 -22.08 6.08
C PRO A 155 0.79 -21.66 7.21
N LYS A 156 2.10 -21.64 6.97
CA LYS A 156 3.13 -21.27 7.95
C LYS A 156 3.58 -19.82 7.85
N SER A 157 2.98 -19.02 6.98
CA SER A 157 3.36 -17.60 6.76
C SER A 157 2.66 -16.62 7.71
N PHE A 158 2.27 -17.09 8.89
CA PHE A 158 1.81 -16.27 10.01
C PHE A 158 2.99 -15.80 10.86
N ASP A 159 2.84 -14.67 11.55
CA ASP A 159 3.90 -14.04 12.36
C ASP A 159 3.85 -14.41 13.86
N GLY A 160 3.01 -15.35 14.29
CA GLY A 160 2.76 -15.69 15.69
C GLY A 160 1.81 -14.73 16.42
N ARG A 161 1.36 -13.66 15.74
CA ARG A 161 0.42 -12.67 16.26
C ARG A 161 -0.84 -12.50 15.41
N GLY A 162 -1.11 -13.51 14.58
CA GLY A 162 -2.28 -13.54 13.72
C GLY A 162 -2.21 -12.66 12.46
N ASN A 163 -1.06 -12.12 12.08
CA ASN A 163 -0.91 -11.46 10.79
C ASN A 163 -0.38 -12.45 9.75
N TYR A 164 -0.86 -12.33 8.52
CA TYR A 164 -0.50 -13.21 7.41
C TYR A 164 0.22 -12.42 6.31
N SER A 165 1.35 -12.92 5.85
CA SER A 165 2.13 -12.32 4.77
C SER A 165 2.27 -13.27 3.60
N LEU A 166 2.05 -12.76 2.38
CA LEU A 166 2.24 -13.48 1.13
C LEU A 166 2.97 -12.60 0.11
N GLY A 167 3.83 -13.22 -0.69
CA GLY A 167 4.52 -12.59 -1.80
C GLY A 167 3.95 -13.06 -3.14
N ILE A 168 3.72 -12.13 -4.04
CA ILE A 168 3.38 -12.38 -5.44
C ILE A 168 4.58 -11.99 -6.28
N LYS A 169 5.04 -12.87 -7.17
CA LYS A 169 6.24 -12.63 -7.99
C LYS A 169 6.00 -11.57 -9.06
N GLU A 170 4.80 -11.52 -9.61
CA GLU A 170 4.43 -10.67 -10.74
C GLU A 170 3.14 -9.91 -10.43
N HIS A 171 3.19 -8.58 -10.42
CA HIS A 171 2.01 -7.74 -10.18
C HIS A 171 1.02 -7.72 -11.35
N ILE A 172 1.43 -8.18 -12.52
CA ILE A 172 0.61 -8.28 -13.74
C ILE A 172 -0.59 -9.24 -13.59
N VAL A 173 -0.57 -10.07 -12.56
CA VAL A 173 -1.68 -10.96 -12.20
C VAL A 173 -2.99 -10.20 -11.94
N PHE A 174 -2.90 -8.94 -11.53
CA PHE A 174 -4.06 -8.10 -11.29
C PHE A 174 -4.67 -7.58 -12.59
N PRO A 175 -6.01 -7.69 -12.76
CA PRO A 175 -6.69 -7.30 -14.00
C PRO A 175 -6.67 -5.80 -14.30
N GLU A 176 -6.36 -4.97 -13.30
CA GLU A 176 -6.25 -3.53 -13.44
C GLU A 176 -5.02 -3.07 -14.21
N ILE A 177 -4.06 -3.98 -14.39
CA ILE A 177 -2.79 -3.72 -15.06
C ILE A 177 -2.86 -4.21 -16.50
N ASP A 178 -2.65 -3.32 -17.45
CA ASP A 178 -2.52 -3.65 -18.87
C ASP A 178 -1.12 -4.19 -19.14
N PHE A 179 -1.01 -5.42 -19.61
CA PHE A 179 0.24 -6.08 -19.93
C PHE A 179 1.11 -5.28 -20.93
N ASP A 180 0.47 -4.67 -21.93
CA ASP A 180 1.16 -3.93 -23.00
C ASP A 180 1.81 -2.61 -22.52
N LYS A 181 1.37 -2.10 -21.37
CA LYS A 181 1.88 -0.84 -20.79
C LYS A 181 2.99 -1.04 -19.77
N VAL A 182 3.17 -2.27 -19.29
CA VAL A 182 4.17 -2.59 -18.26
C VAL A 182 5.51 -2.83 -18.90
N THR A 183 6.50 -2.04 -18.53
CA THR A 183 7.89 -2.21 -19.00
C THR A 183 8.64 -3.27 -18.21
N ASP A 184 8.40 -3.35 -16.90
CA ASP A 184 9.11 -4.24 -15.99
C ASP A 184 8.12 -4.94 -15.05
N SER A 185 8.29 -6.25 -14.82
CA SER A 185 7.48 -7.01 -13.86
C SER A 185 8.09 -6.94 -12.46
N TRP A 186 7.28 -6.52 -11.48
CA TRP A 186 7.71 -6.34 -10.09
C TRP A 186 7.02 -7.33 -9.16
N GLY A 187 7.78 -7.80 -8.17
CA GLY A 187 7.22 -8.53 -7.05
C GLY A 187 6.45 -7.61 -6.10
N MET A 188 5.43 -8.15 -5.44
CA MET A 188 4.61 -7.44 -4.46
C MET A 188 4.41 -8.27 -3.21
N ASP A 189 4.64 -7.65 -2.05
CA ASP A 189 4.35 -8.23 -0.75
C ASP A 189 3.00 -7.73 -0.25
N ILE A 190 2.16 -8.65 0.19
CA ILE A 190 0.84 -8.38 0.73
C ILE A 190 0.80 -8.89 2.17
N THR A 191 0.59 -7.98 3.12
CA THR A 191 0.43 -8.33 4.53
C THR A 191 -0.99 -8.03 4.98
N VAL A 192 -1.69 -9.08 5.39
CA VAL A 192 -3.05 -8.99 5.96
C VAL A 192 -2.92 -8.96 7.49
N CYS A 193 -3.22 -7.81 8.08
CA CYS A 193 -3.19 -7.65 9.53
C CYS A 193 -4.57 -7.90 10.11
N THR A 194 -4.64 -8.78 11.11
CA THR A 194 -5.87 -9.10 11.82
C THR A 194 -5.84 -8.63 13.27
N SER A 195 -6.94 -8.75 13.98
CA SER A 195 -7.03 -8.55 15.43
C SER A 195 -7.01 -9.86 16.22
N ALA A 196 -6.73 -10.98 15.56
CA ALA A 196 -6.60 -12.29 16.19
C ALA A 196 -5.44 -12.29 17.21
N ARG A 197 -5.57 -13.08 18.25
CA ARG A 197 -4.54 -13.25 19.28
C ARG A 197 -3.52 -14.32 18.90
N ASN A 198 -4.00 -15.36 18.23
CA ASN A 198 -3.23 -16.53 17.85
C ASN A 198 -3.35 -16.75 16.34
N ASP A 199 -2.40 -17.48 15.76
CA ASP A 199 -2.38 -17.83 14.35
C ASP A 199 -3.54 -18.78 13.96
N GLU A 200 -4.04 -19.59 14.90
CA GLU A 200 -5.19 -20.48 14.68
C GLU A 200 -6.48 -19.68 14.42
N GLU A 201 -6.74 -18.67 15.26
CA GLU A 201 -7.88 -17.77 15.07
C GLU A 201 -7.78 -17.01 13.74
N ALA A 202 -6.58 -16.51 13.40
CA ALA A 202 -6.33 -15.81 12.14
C ALA A 202 -6.49 -16.74 10.93
N ARG A 203 -6.01 -17.99 11.03
CA ARG A 203 -6.18 -18.99 9.97
C ARG A 203 -7.64 -19.32 9.74
N ALA A 204 -8.41 -19.52 10.80
CA ALA A 204 -9.84 -19.77 10.69
C ALA A 204 -10.58 -18.57 10.07
N LEU A 205 -10.22 -17.33 10.48
CA LEU A 205 -10.75 -16.11 9.89
C LEU A 205 -10.47 -16.02 8.39
N LEU A 206 -9.21 -16.21 7.98
CA LEU A 206 -8.84 -16.12 6.55
C LEU A 206 -9.44 -17.27 5.73
N ALA A 207 -9.54 -18.49 6.30
CA ALA A 207 -10.22 -19.62 5.67
C ALA A 207 -11.71 -19.31 5.39
N ALA A 208 -12.39 -18.65 6.35
CA ALA A 208 -13.77 -18.20 6.17
C ALA A 208 -13.92 -17.13 5.08
N PHE A 209 -12.85 -16.37 4.75
CA PHE A 209 -12.77 -15.49 3.59
C PHE A 209 -12.34 -16.21 2.30
N ASN A 210 -12.35 -17.55 2.27
CA ASN A 210 -11.97 -18.40 1.13
C ASN A 210 -10.50 -18.23 0.69
N PHE A 211 -9.59 -17.93 1.59
CA PHE A 211 -8.17 -17.97 1.26
C PHE A 211 -7.76 -19.41 0.97
N PRO A 212 -7.20 -19.70 -0.22
CA PRO A 212 -6.84 -21.07 -0.62
C PRO A 212 -5.55 -21.53 0.03
N PHE A 213 -5.61 -21.95 1.29
CA PHE A 213 -4.46 -22.52 1.97
C PHE A 213 -4.11 -23.90 1.42
N ARG A 214 -2.82 -24.18 1.32
CA ARG A 214 -2.32 -25.49 0.97
C ARG A 214 -2.61 -26.48 2.11
N GLN A 215 -3.11 -27.65 1.75
CA GLN A 215 -3.30 -28.78 2.65
C GLN A 215 -1.97 -29.46 2.97
#